data_3a328882a5eb17cf838345a0e2eb7d94
#
_entry.id   3a328882a5eb17cf838345a0e2eb7d94
#
_cell.length_a   1.000
_cell.length_b   1.000
_cell.length_c   1.000
_cell.angle_alpha   90.00
_cell.angle_beta   90.00
_cell.angle_gamma   90.00
#
_symmetry.space_group_name_H-M   'P 1'
#
loop_
_entity.id
_entity.type
_entity.pdbx_description
1 polymer ?
#
loop_
_entity_poly.entity_id
_entity_poly.type
_entity_poly.pdbx_seq_one_letter_code
_entity_poly.pdbx_strand_id
1 'polypeptide(L)' 'MTQYTNAQYSKDHLGDKVSSIKIKHEGSNLYIPIDPDNTDYQEVMEQVKNGTLTIKDAE' A
#
# COMPACT_ATOMS: atom_id res chain seq x y z
N MET A 1 -10.68 7.72 11.24
CA MET A 1 -9.37 7.14 10.92
C MET A 1 -9.54 6.06 9.86
N THR A 2 -8.78 6.15 8.79
CA THR A 2 -8.90 5.23 7.67
C THR A 2 -8.29 3.87 8.02
N GLN A 3 -9.05 2.80 7.80
CA GLN A 3 -8.54 1.45 8.04
C GLN A 3 -8.21 0.78 6.71
N TYR A 4 -6.98 0.33 6.60
CA TYR A 4 -6.51 -0.43 5.45
C TYR A 4 -6.26 -1.88 5.86
N THR A 5 -6.58 -2.80 4.98
CA THR A 5 -6.35 -4.23 5.20
C THR A 5 -5.78 -4.88 3.94
N ASN A 6 -5.17 -6.06 4.12
CA ASN A 6 -4.66 -6.86 3.01
C ASN A 6 -3.71 -6.09 2.09
N ALA A 7 -2.83 -5.30 2.68
CA ALA A 7 -1.85 -4.54 1.92
C ALA A 7 -0.79 -5.47 1.32
N GLN A 8 -0.43 -5.23 0.07
CA GLN A 8 0.58 -5.99 -0.64
C GLN A 8 1.24 -5.10 -1.68
N TYR A 9 2.57 -5.19 -1.79
CA TYR A 9 3.28 -4.48 -2.83
C TYR A 9 2.92 -5.05 -4.20
N SER A 10 2.79 -4.18 -5.18
CA SER A 10 2.47 -4.55 -6.54
C SER A 10 3.63 -4.17 -7.46
N LYS A 11 4.11 -5.13 -8.25
CA LYS A 11 5.21 -4.88 -9.18
C LYS A 11 4.69 -4.33 -10.49
N ASP A 12 5.53 -3.52 -11.13
CA ASP A 12 5.25 -3.03 -12.46
C ASP A 12 5.24 -4.21 -13.44
N HIS A 13 4.33 -4.15 -14.40
CA HIS A 13 4.18 -5.17 -15.42
C HIS A 13 5.42 -5.31 -16.30
N LEU A 14 6.16 -4.23 -16.50
CA LEU A 14 7.31 -4.19 -17.39
C LEU A 14 8.65 -4.36 -16.67
N GLY A 15 8.65 -4.54 -15.37
CA GLY A 15 9.86 -4.71 -14.61
C GLY A 15 9.59 -5.34 -13.26
N ASP A 16 10.66 -5.65 -12.54
CA ASP A 16 10.55 -6.25 -11.22
C ASP A 16 10.51 -5.22 -10.09
N LYS A 17 10.20 -3.98 -10.42
CA LYS A 17 10.17 -2.91 -9.42
C LYS A 17 8.76 -2.76 -8.84
N VAL A 18 8.71 -2.59 -7.54
CA VAL A 18 7.46 -2.27 -6.85
C VAL A 18 7.04 -0.86 -7.26
N SER A 19 5.86 -0.75 -7.84
CA SER A 19 5.36 0.53 -8.34
C SER A 19 4.18 1.06 -7.54
N SER A 20 3.48 0.19 -6.82
CA SER A 20 2.31 0.61 -6.05
C SER A 20 2.05 -0.37 -4.92
N ILE A 21 1.10 -0.01 -4.07
CA ILE A 21 0.62 -0.87 -3.00
C ILE A 21 -0.85 -1.18 -3.28
N LYS A 22 -1.16 -2.46 -3.37
CA LYS A 22 -2.54 -2.89 -3.48
C LYS A 22 -3.07 -3.07 -2.06
N ILE A 23 -4.15 -2.37 -1.76
CA ILE A 23 -4.68 -2.36 -0.40
C ILE A 23 -6.20 -2.42 -0.45
N LYS A 24 -6.79 -3.00 0.59
CA LYS A 24 -8.23 -3.06 0.70
C LYS A 24 -8.70 -2.04 1.72
N HIS A 25 -9.64 -1.21 1.31
CA HIS A 25 -10.19 -0.16 2.15
C HIS A 25 -11.72 -0.21 2.06
N GLU A 26 -12.37 -0.50 3.18
CA GLU A 26 -13.83 -0.58 3.27
C GLU A 26 -14.45 -1.52 2.23
N GLY A 27 -13.77 -2.64 1.97
CA GLY A 27 -14.26 -3.62 1.01
C GLY A 27 -13.89 -3.34 -0.43
N SER A 28 -13.24 -2.23 -0.71
CA SER A 28 -12.81 -1.86 -2.04
C SER A 28 -11.31 -1.96 -2.19
N ASN A 29 -10.86 -2.41 -3.36
CA ASN A 29 -9.43 -2.48 -3.66
C ASN A 29 -8.94 -1.13 -4.14
N LEU A 30 -7.83 -0.68 -3.56
CA LEU A 30 -7.19 0.55 -3.95
C LEU A 30 -5.75 0.26 -4.35
N TYR A 31 -5.25 1.01 -5.32
CA TYR A 31 -3.85 1.00 -5.69
C TYR A 31 -3.25 2.35 -5.33
N ILE A 32 -2.25 2.32 -4.48
CA ILE A 32 -1.62 3.54 -3.97
C ILE A 32 -0.22 3.62 -4.55
N PRO A 33 0.10 4.67 -5.31
CA PRO A 33 1.45 4.81 -5.86
C PRO A 33 2.47 5.01 -4.74
N ILE A 34 3.67 4.50 -4.96
CA ILE A 34 4.76 4.69 -4.01
C ILE A 34 5.37 6.06 -4.26
N ASP A 35 4.78 7.05 -3.64
CA ASP A 35 5.14 8.45 -3.82
C ASP A 35 5.07 9.14 -2.46
N PRO A 36 6.20 9.63 -1.93
CA PRO A 36 6.20 10.27 -0.62
C PRO A 36 5.34 11.53 -0.55
N ASP A 37 4.97 12.10 -1.68
CA ASP A 37 4.08 13.26 -1.72
C ASP A 37 2.60 12.86 -1.74
N ASN A 38 2.31 11.57 -1.88
CA ASN A 38 0.93 11.09 -1.91
C ASN A 38 0.40 10.92 -0.50
N THR A 39 -0.73 11.55 -0.21
CA THR A 39 -1.32 11.53 1.14
C THR A 39 -1.68 10.11 1.58
N ASP A 40 -2.26 9.33 0.68
CA ASP A 40 -2.64 7.95 1.01
C ASP A 40 -1.42 7.10 1.31
N TYR A 41 -0.34 7.28 0.55
CA TYR A 41 0.91 6.57 0.79
C TYR A 41 1.48 6.92 2.17
N GLN A 42 1.48 8.20 2.51
CA GLN A 42 1.95 8.66 3.82
C GLN A 42 1.14 8.03 4.96
N GLU A 43 -0.17 7.97 4.80
CA GLU A 43 -1.05 7.40 5.80
C GLU A 43 -0.82 5.90 5.96
N VAL A 44 -0.66 5.18 4.85
CA VAL A 44 -0.35 3.75 4.87
C VAL A 44 0.99 3.50 5.57
N MET A 45 2.01 4.27 5.24
CA MET A 45 3.33 4.10 5.85
C MET A 45 3.30 4.40 7.33
N GLU A 46 2.51 5.37 7.76
CA GLU A 46 2.36 5.66 9.17
C GLU A 46 1.74 4.48 9.92
N GLN A 47 0.74 3.85 9.35
CA GLN A 47 0.13 2.67 9.97
C GLN A 47 1.10 1.49 10.03
N VAL A 48 1.92 1.32 9.02
CA VAL A 48 2.96 0.29 9.03
C VAL A 48 3.97 0.56 10.15
N LYS A 49 4.39 1.81 10.29
CA LYS A 49 5.33 2.22 11.33
C LYS A 49 4.76 1.98 12.72
N ASN A 50 3.48 2.20 12.89
CA ASN A 50 2.80 2.02 14.17
C ASN A 50 2.47 0.54 14.47
N GLY A 51 2.69 -0.35 13.52
CA GLY A 51 2.42 -1.77 13.68
C GLY A 51 0.96 -2.17 13.52
N THR A 52 0.12 -1.26 13.02
CA THR A 52 -1.30 -1.54 12.81
C THR A 52 -1.59 -2.11 11.43
N LEU A 53 -0.60 -2.05 10.52
CA LEU A 53 -0.76 -2.55 9.17
C LEU A 53 0.54 -3.22 8.73
N THR A 54 0.42 -4.35 8.06
CA THR A 54 1.56 -5.07 7.49
C THR A 54 1.39 -5.16 5.98
N ILE A 55 2.44 -4.84 5.25
CA ILE A 55 2.44 -4.92 3.79
C ILE A 55 3.20 -6.17 3.38
N LYS A 56 2.53 -7.05 2.64
CA LYS A 56 3.16 -8.26 2.14
C LYS A 56 4.09 -7.94 0.98
N ASP A 57 5.10 -8.78 0.79
CA ASP A 57 5.99 -8.65 -0.35
C ASP A 57 5.23 -8.88 -1.65
N ALA A 58 5.72 -8.27 -2.72
CA ALA A 58 5.16 -8.48 -4.05
C ALA A 58 5.40 -9.91 -4.53
N GLU A 59 4.43 -10.44 -5.23
CA GLU A 59 4.57 -11.77 -5.83
C GLU A 59 5.35 -11.72 -7.14
#